data_6c138741413e07af913196ca45c33bf5
#
_entry.id   6c138741413e07af913196ca45c33bf5
#
_cell.length_a   1.000
_cell.length_b   1.000
_cell.length_c   1.000
_cell.angle_alpha   90.00
_cell.angle_beta   90.00
_cell.angle_gamma   90.00
#
_symmetry.space_group_name_H-M   'P 1'
#
loop_
_entity.id
_entity.type
_entity.pdbx_description
1 polymer ?
#
loop_
_entity_poly.entity_id
_entity_poly.type
_entity_poly.pdbx_seq_one_letter_code
_entity_poly.pdbx_strand_id
1 'polypeptide(L)'
;PGSTAAGEPCDLGLSAEDLLARERSHTYLGCGFIKRVAMLVAGPVVNVLLAFFLVVGVLMVQGVSAIDPSPVLGAVEEGSIAESAGIRAGDRVVCVGEEQTPTWADVVTELRARLADGSDFTMTVERDGRDVPLQVDLPEGQQTDAIGVHATVVTYHPTLAEASAAAVGYAGQVASFAARLIMPQHTMEVLDQSSSVVGLAAMASEAARPGVWDFLNIAAALSMSLGFMNLLPIPPLDGGD
;
A
#
# COMPACT_ATOMS: atom_id res chain seq x y z
N PRO A 1 43.18 -47.45 -44.44
CA PRO A 1 42.07 -47.57 -43.62
C PRO A 1 41.97 -46.42 -42.59
N GLY A 2 41.05 -45.52 -42.74
CA GLY A 2 40.46 -44.74 -41.69
C GLY A 2 41.29 -43.60 -41.10
N SER A 3 41.55 -42.51 -41.87
CA SER A 3 41.98 -41.24 -41.30
C SER A 3 40.73 -40.46 -40.91
N THR A 4 40.47 -40.34 -39.61
CA THR A 4 39.54 -39.36 -39.08
C THR A 4 40.16 -37.98 -39.15
N ALA A 5 39.73 -37.20 -40.11
CA ALA A 5 40.06 -35.77 -40.19
C ALA A 5 39.42 -35.09 -38.97
N ALA A 6 40.23 -34.82 -37.94
CA ALA A 6 39.89 -33.82 -36.93
C ALA A 6 39.82 -32.48 -37.67
N GLY A 7 38.64 -31.85 -37.65
CA GLY A 7 38.45 -30.54 -38.22
C GLY A 7 39.39 -29.54 -37.52
N GLU A 8 40.30 -28.98 -38.30
CA GLU A 8 41.12 -27.85 -37.83
C GLU A 8 40.19 -26.69 -37.43
N PRO A 9 40.43 -26.05 -36.29
CA PRO A 9 39.73 -24.83 -35.97
C PRO A 9 40.05 -23.80 -37.06
N CYS A 10 39.04 -23.16 -37.60
CA CYS A 10 39.18 -22.09 -38.58
C CYS A 10 40.06 -20.99 -37.96
N ASP A 11 41.34 -21.01 -38.31
CA ASP A 11 42.31 -20.01 -37.86
C ASP A 11 42.00 -18.70 -38.58
N LEU A 12 41.26 -17.82 -37.91
CA LEU A 12 40.88 -16.50 -38.40
C LEU A 12 42.08 -15.54 -38.45
N GLY A 13 43.29 -16.00 -38.20
CA GLY A 13 44.50 -15.17 -38.24
C GLY A 13 44.55 -14.08 -37.18
N LEU A 14 43.67 -14.18 -36.17
CA LEU A 14 43.62 -13.23 -35.06
C LEU A 14 44.56 -13.70 -33.94
N SER A 15 45.36 -12.78 -33.41
CA SER A 15 46.17 -13.09 -32.24
C SER A 15 45.31 -13.35 -31.03
N ALA A 16 45.82 -14.09 -30.04
CA ALA A 16 45.11 -14.32 -28.78
C ALA A 16 44.74 -12.98 -28.09
N GLU A 17 45.55 -11.95 -28.28
CA GLU A 17 45.28 -10.60 -27.78
C GLU A 17 44.12 -9.93 -28.51
N ASP A 18 43.99 -10.12 -29.83
CA ASP A 18 42.87 -9.60 -30.62
C ASP A 18 41.55 -10.29 -30.26
N LEU A 19 41.59 -11.59 -30.00
CA LEU A 19 40.43 -12.34 -29.52
C LEU A 19 40.01 -11.86 -28.13
N LEU A 20 40.94 -11.69 -27.20
CA LEU A 20 40.67 -11.16 -25.87
C LEU A 20 40.19 -9.70 -25.90
N ALA A 21 40.74 -8.87 -26.79
CA ALA A 21 40.32 -7.50 -26.99
C ALA A 21 38.86 -7.43 -27.53
N ARG A 22 38.54 -8.35 -28.46
CA ARG A 22 37.19 -8.47 -29.03
C ARG A 22 36.18 -8.98 -28.00
N GLU A 23 36.53 -9.98 -27.20
CA GLU A 23 35.71 -10.45 -26.09
C GLU A 23 35.51 -9.34 -25.06
N ARG A 24 36.54 -8.60 -24.67
CA ARG A 24 36.43 -7.44 -23.77
C ARG A 24 35.54 -6.34 -24.34
N SER A 25 35.56 -6.10 -25.65
CA SER A 25 34.71 -5.08 -26.29
C SER A 25 33.21 -5.46 -26.28
N HIS A 26 32.88 -6.75 -26.22
CA HIS A 26 31.53 -7.28 -26.16
C HIS A 26 31.06 -7.62 -24.72
N THR A 27 31.97 -7.56 -23.73
CA THR A 27 31.63 -7.77 -22.32
C THR A 27 31.25 -6.46 -21.62
N TYR A 28 30.56 -6.59 -20.49
CA TYR A 28 30.19 -5.47 -19.60
C TYR A 28 31.39 -4.54 -19.29
N LEU A 29 32.60 -5.11 -19.16
CA LEU A 29 33.83 -4.37 -18.85
C LEU A 29 34.33 -3.51 -20.01
N GLY A 30 34.03 -3.86 -21.27
CA GLY A 30 34.37 -3.07 -22.47
C GLY A 30 33.43 -1.90 -22.75
N CYS A 31 32.27 -1.85 -22.11
CA CYS A 31 31.33 -0.79 -22.31
C CYS A 31 31.74 0.50 -21.58
N GLY A 32 31.49 1.67 -22.19
CA GLY A 32 31.67 2.96 -21.53
C GLY A 32 30.80 3.09 -20.28
N PHE A 33 31.23 3.95 -19.35
CA PHE A 33 30.57 4.15 -18.04
C PHE A 33 29.06 4.35 -18.13
N ILE A 34 28.58 5.18 -19.08
CA ILE A 34 27.14 5.45 -19.26
C ILE A 34 26.37 4.19 -19.63
N LYS A 35 26.93 3.33 -20.52
CA LYS A 35 26.28 2.07 -20.90
C LYS A 35 26.19 1.08 -19.75
N ARG A 36 27.21 1.04 -18.89
CA ARG A 36 27.21 0.19 -17.68
C ARG A 36 26.13 0.64 -16.69
N VAL A 37 26.05 1.96 -16.43
CA VAL A 37 25.01 2.53 -15.58
C VAL A 37 23.63 2.26 -16.16
N ALA A 38 23.45 2.43 -17.47
CA ALA A 38 22.17 2.15 -18.12
C ALA A 38 21.74 0.69 -17.98
N MET A 39 22.68 -0.27 -18.12
CA MET A 39 22.38 -1.69 -17.92
C MET A 39 22.00 -2.01 -16.47
N LEU A 40 22.69 -1.43 -15.49
CA LEU A 40 22.40 -1.63 -14.07
C LEU A 40 21.03 -1.05 -13.68
N VAL A 41 20.67 0.11 -14.23
CA VAL A 41 19.44 0.81 -13.90
C VAL A 41 18.24 0.27 -14.68
N ALA A 42 18.45 -0.35 -15.83
CA ALA A 42 17.36 -0.83 -16.70
C ALA A 42 16.43 -1.82 -16.01
N GLY A 43 16.97 -2.80 -15.25
CA GLY A 43 16.16 -3.76 -14.49
C GLY A 43 15.26 -3.11 -13.46
N PRO A 44 15.82 -2.33 -12.53
CA PRO A 44 15.04 -1.55 -11.56
C PRO A 44 13.97 -0.67 -12.19
N VAL A 45 14.28 0.06 -13.25
CA VAL A 45 13.34 0.93 -13.96
C VAL A 45 12.18 0.13 -14.55
N VAL A 46 12.46 -1.01 -15.18
CA VAL A 46 11.41 -1.89 -15.72
C VAL A 46 10.49 -2.40 -14.61
N ASN A 47 11.02 -2.77 -13.44
CA ASN A 47 10.24 -3.22 -12.30
C ASN A 47 9.32 -2.10 -11.78
N VAL A 48 9.83 -0.87 -11.65
CA VAL A 48 9.03 0.29 -11.22
C VAL A 48 7.94 0.61 -12.24
N LEU A 49 8.25 0.58 -13.54
CA LEU A 49 7.27 0.80 -14.61
C LEU A 49 6.21 -0.29 -14.63
N LEU A 50 6.61 -1.56 -14.49
CA LEU A 50 5.65 -2.67 -14.41
C LEU A 50 4.71 -2.50 -13.23
N ALA A 51 5.23 -2.20 -12.05
CA ALA A 51 4.44 -1.94 -10.86
C ALA A 51 3.49 -0.75 -11.07
N PHE A 52 3.96 0.34 -11.67
CA PHE A 52 3.14 1.50 -11.99
C PHE A 52 1.93 1.12 -12.85
N PHE A 53 2.16 0.40 -13.95
CA PHE A 53 1.07 -0.02 -14.83
C PHE A 53 0.12 -1.02 -14.18
N LEU A 54 0.62 -1.92 -13.33
CA LEU A 54 -0.20 -2.84 -12.55
C LEU A 54 -1.11 -2.07 -11.58
N VAL A 55 -0.56 -1.13 -10.80
CA VAL A 55 -1.34 -0.32 -9.86
C VAL A 55 -2.42 0.48 -10.60
N VAL A 56 -2.06 1.18 -11.67
CA VAL A 56 -3.03 1.96 -12.47
C VAL A 56 -4.13 1.03 -13.03
N GLY A 57 -3.77 -0.11 -13.60
CA GLY A 57 -4.72 -1.07 -14.15
C GLY A 57 -5.68 -1.62 -13.09
N VAL A 58 -5.16 -2.00 -11.93
CA VAL A 58 -5.97 -2.51 -10.80
C VAL A 58 -6.94 -1.43 -10.31
N LEU A 59 -6.46 -0.20 -10.06
CA LEU A 59 -7.29 0.90 -9.59
C LEU A 59 -8.41 1.25 -10.57
N MET A 60 -8.14 1.23 -11.88
CA MET A 60 -9.15 1.54 -12.90
C MET A 60 -10.21 0.45 -13.03
N VAL A 61 -9.85 -0.81 -12.84
CA VAL A 61 -10.78 -1.94 -13.03
C VAL A 61 -11.52 -2.29 -11.74
N GLN A 62 -10.82 -2.37 -10.63
CA GLN A 62 -11.41 -2.70 -9.32
C GLN A 62 -12.12 -1.50 -8.69
N GLY A 63 -11.68 -0.29 -9.01
CA GLY A 63 -12.08 0.93 -8.33
C GLY A 63 -11.34 1.12 -7.00
N VAL A 64 -11.66 2.21 -6.34
CA VAL A 64 -11.13 2.58 -5.03
C VAL A 64 -12.29 2.71 -4.05
N SER A 65 -12.18 2.02 -2.94
CA SER A 65 -13.12 2.17 -1.84
C SER A 65 -12.76 3.41 -1.02
N ALA A 66 -13.69 4.32 -0.86
CA ALA A 66 -13.53 5.53 -0.07
C ALA A 66 -14.69 5.67 0.92
N ILE A 67 -14.40 6.33 2.04
CA ILE A 67 -15.45 6.72 2.98
C ILE A 67 -16.32 7.78 2.31
N ASP A 68 -17.64 7.54 2.30
CA ASP A 68 -18.60 8.56 1.87
C ASP A 68 -18.50 9.76 2.83
N PRO A 69 -18.30 10.99 2.34
CA PRO A 69 -18.30 12.17 3.19
C PRO A 69 -19.65 12.48 3.82
N SER A 70 -20.74 11.88 3.35
CA SER A 70 -22.07 12.05 3.94
C SER A 70 -22.12 11.43 5.34
N PRO A 71 -22.87 12.03 6.29
CA PRO A 71 -22.98 11.54 7.65
C PRO A 71 -23.94 10.35 7.77
N VAL A 72 -23.91 9.42 6.81
CA VAL A 72 -24.74 8.21 6.79
C VAL A 72 -23.97 7.02 7.34
N LEU A 73 -24.58 6.30 8.27
CA LEU A 73 -24.00 5.13 8.91
C LEU A 73 -24.05 3.92 7.96
N GLY A 74 -22.89 3.34 7.66
CA GLY A 74 -22.77 2.16 6.81
C GLY A 74 -23.03 0.86 7.58
N ALA A 75 -22.52 0.78 8.81
CA ALA A 75 -22.69 -0.39 9.68
C ALA A 75 -22.67 0.03 11.15
N VAL A 76 -23.30 -0.80 11.98
CA VAL A 76 -23.25 -0.73 13.44
C VAL A 76 -22.78 -2.08 13.96
N GLU A 77 -21.84 -2.11 14.88
CA GLU A 77 -21.30 -3.34 15.45
C GLU A 77 -22.31 -3.97 16.42
N GLU A 78 -22.45 -5.29 16.33
CA GLU A 78 -23.30 -6.07 17.25
C GLU A 78 -22.75 -5.99 18.69
N GLY A 79 -23.61 -5.78 19.67
CA GLY A 79 -23.25 -5.63 21.08
C GLY A 79 -22.59 -4.29 21.42
N SER A 80 -22.53 -3.34 20.49
CA SER A 80 -21.94 -2.03 20.70
C SER A 80 -22.85 -1.07 21.48
N ILE A 81 -22.27 0.02 21.96
CA ILE A 81 -23.01 1.12 22.59
C ILE A 81 -24.01 1.72 21.60
N ALA A 82 -23.65 1.87 20.34
CA ALA A 82 -24.51 2.39 19.30
C ALA A 82 -25.74 1.49 19.07
N GLU A 83 -25.56 0.18 19.03
CA GLU A 83 -26.68 -0.76 18.90
C GLU A 83 -27.60 -0.67 20.12
N SER A 84 -27.03 -0.62 21.33
CA SER A 84 -27.79 -0.49 22.58
C SER A 84 -28.59 0.81 22.64
N ALA A 85 -28.07 1.89 22.08
CA ALA A 85 -28.76 3.18 21.92
C ALA A 85 -29.85 3.16 20.84
N GLY A 86 -29.95 2.07 20.04
CA GLY A 86 -30.94 1.94 18.98
C GLY A 86 -30.55 2.60 17.65
N ILE A 87 -29.26 2.92 17.47
CA ILE A 87 -28.66 3.39 16.21
C ILE A 87 -28.64 2.24 15.22
N ARG A 88 -28.88 2.53 13.94
CA ARG A 88 -28.96 1.52 12.87
C ARG A 88 -28.15 1.91 11.65
N ALA A 89 -27.73 0.92 10.90
CA ALA A 89 -27.18 1.14 9.56
C ALA A 89 -28.22 1.84 8.67
N GLY A 90 -27.76 2.82 7.89
CA GLY A 90 -28.61 3.68 7.07
C GLY A 90 -29.13 4.94 7.76
N ASP A 91 -28.96 5.09 9.06
CA ASP A 91 -29.29 6.34 9.75
C ASP A 91 -28.37 7.46 9.27
N ARG A 92 -28.93 8.65 9.07
CA ARG A 92 -28.18 9.86 8.78
C ARG A 92 -28.00 10.64 10.06
N VAL A 93 -26.78 10.84 10.52
CA VAL A 93 -26.49 11.63 11.70
C VAL A 93 -26.74 13.12 11.38
N VAL A 94 -27.58 13.76 12.15
CA VAL A 94 -27.91 15.18 12.01
C VAL A 94 -27.16 16.02 13.04
N CYS A 95 -27.17 15.56 14.29
CA CYS A 95 -26.49 16.22 15.41
C CYS A 95 -25.88 15.19 16.36
N VAL A 96 -24.75 15.54 16.96
CA VAL A 96 -24.14 14.83 18.10
C VAL A 96 -24.07 15.82 19.27
N GLY A 97 -24.86 15.58 20.32
CA GLY A 97 -25.12 16.57 21.35
C GLY A 97 -25.88 17.77 20.78
N GLU A 98 -25.29 18.95 20.90
CA GLU A 98 -25.87 20.20 20.39
C GLU A 98 -25.29 20.62 19.02
N GLU A 99 -24.22 19.93 18.54
CA GLU A 99 -23.50 20.29 17.34
C GLU A 99 -24.03 19.58 16.09
N GLN A 100 -24.23 20.34 15.03
CA GLN A 100 -24.65 19.80 13.74
C GLN A 100 -23.46 19.12 13.05
N THR A 101 -23.70 17.96 12.44
CA THR A 101 -22.67 17.14 11.80
C THR A 101 -22.99 16.93 10.30
N PRO A 102 -22.77 17.94 9.44
CA PRO A 102 -23.09 17.87 8.02
C PRO A 102 -22.24 16.87 7.25
N THR A 103 -21.07 16.50 7.77
CA THR A 103 -20.17 15.52 7.14
C THR A 103 -19.79 14.41 8.11
N TRP A 104 -19.33 13.27 7.56
CA TRP A 104 -18.78 12.19 8.38
C TRP A 104 -17.59 12.64 9.25
N ALA A 105 -16.76 13.54 8.73
CA ALA A 105 -15.62 14.08 9.49
C ALA A 105 -16.08 14.85 10.74
N ASP A 106 -17.18 15.59 10.64
CA ASP A 106 -17.77 16.31 11.77
C ASP A 106 -18.35 15.32 12.80
N VAL A 107 -19.03 14.26 12.33
CA VAL A 107 -19.51 13.17 13.21
C VAL A 107 -18.37 12.58 14.02
N VAL A 108 -17.27 12.22 13.36
CA VAL A 108 -16.10 11.61 14.03
C VAL A 108 -15.46 12.59 15.03
N THR A 109 -15.37 13.85 14.66
CA THR A 109 -14.76 14.88 15.51
C THR A 109 -15.57 15.09 16.77
N GLU A 110 -16.88 15.24 16.64
CA GLU A 110 -17.78 15.48 17.78
C GLU A 110 -17.92 14.22 18.65
N LEU A 111 -18.02 13.03 18.06
CA LEU A 111 -18.00 11.78 18.80
C LEU A 111 -16.74 11.64 19.66
N ARG A 112 -15.57 11.93 19.11
CA ARG A 112 -14.31 11.88 19.87
C ARG A 112 -14.32 12.87 21.04
N ALA A 113 -14.85 14.07 20.85
CA ALA A 113 -14.96 15.05 21.91
C ALA A 113 -15.88 14.55 23.04
N ARG A 114 -17.05 13.99 22.71
CA ARG A 114 -17.98 13.44 23.70
C ARG A 114 -17.41 12.22 24.44
N LEU A 115 -16.74 11.34 23.72
CA LEU A 115 -16.09 10.18 24.32
C LEU A 115 -14.94 10.56 25.26
N ALA A 116 -14.19 11.63 24.92
CA ALA A 116 -13.15 12.16 25.80
C ALA A 116 -13.71 12.80 27.09
N ASP A 117 -14.87 13.44 26.99
CA ASP A 117 -15.58 13.99 28.15
C ASP A 117 -16.19 12.90 29.06
N GLY A 118 -16.45 11.71 28.51
CA GLY A 118 -16.99 10.56 29.24
C GLY A 118 -18.40 10.76 29.77
N SER A 119 -19.19 11.68 29.19
CA SER A 119 -20.56 11.96 29.59
C SER A 119 -21.54 11.46 28.53
N ASP A 120 -22.69 10.99 28.99
CA ASP A 120 -23.80 10.61 28.14
C ASP A 120 -24.24 11.77 27.25
N PHE A 121 -24.63 11.45 26.03
CA PHE A 121 -25.06 12.46 25.07
C PHE A 121 -26.22 11.97 24.20
N THR A 122 -26.93 12.91 23.61
CA THR A 122 -28.00 12.59 22.66
C THR A 122 -27.45 12.69 21.24
N MET A 123 -27.67 11.65 20.43
CA MET A 123 -27.41 11.67 19.00
C MET A 123 -28.76 11.77 18.26
N THR A 124 -28.93 12.78 17.44
CA THR A 124 -30.11 12.90 16.59
C THR A 124 -29.81 12.35 15.21
N VAL A 125 -30.58 11.36 14.81
CA VAL A 125 -30.48 10.74 13.49
C VAL A 125 -31.73 10.96 12.67
N GLU A 126 -31.60 11.17 11.38
CA GLU A 126 -32.70 11.16 10.42
C GLU A 126 -32.90 9.70 9.96
N ARG A 127 -34.10 9.18 10.23
CA ARG A 127 -34.55 7.84 9.84
C ARG A 127 -35.93 7.94 9.20
N ASP A 128 -36.05 7.48 7.95
CA ASP A 128 -37.32 7.56 7.18
C ASP A 128 -37.89 9.00 7.08
N GLY A 129 -37.00 10.00 6.95
CA GLY A 129 -37.35 11.41 6.84
C GLY A 129 -37.86 12.04 8.14
N ARG A 130 -37.53 11.44 9.29
CA ARG A 130 -37.87 11.96 10.63
C ARG A 130 -36.64 11.99 11.52
N ASP A 131 -36.53 13.07 12.26
CA ASP A 131 -35.49 13.20 13.28
C ASP A 131 -35.84 12.36 14.51
N VAL A 132 -34.95 11.46 14.87
CA VAL A 132 -35.09 10.57 16.03
C VAL A 132 -33.92 10.85 16.98
N PRO A 133 -34.22 11.47 18.16
CA PRO A 133 -33.21 11.61 19.19
C PRO A 133 -32.97 10.27 19.89
N LEU A 134 -31.72 9.83 19.97
CA LEU A 134 -31.28 8.61 20.60
C LEU A 134 -30.31 8.95 21.73
N GLN A 135 -30.55 8.40 22.93
CA GLN A 135 -29.67 8.57 24.07
C GLN A 135 -28.53 7.56 23.97
N VAL A 136 -27.31 8.06 24.02
CA VAL A 136 -26.07 7.24 24.01
C VAL A 136 -25.50 7.26 25.42
N ASP A 137 -25.66 6.17 26.14
CA ASP A 137 -25.18 6.01 27.52
C ASP A 137 -23.78 5.38 27.46
N LEU A 138 -22.80 6.05 28.06
CA LEU A 138 -21.44 5.58 28.14
C LEU A 138 -21.18 4.76 29.39
N PRO A 139 -20.41 3.68 29.36
CA PRO A 139 -20.10 2.89 30.54
C PRO A 139 -19.27 3.70 31.55
N GLU A 140 -19.79 3.80 32.78
CA GLU A 140 -19.13 4.55 33.86
C GLU A 140 -17.72 4.01 34.13
N GLY A 141 -16.73 4.90 34.14
CA GLY A 141 -15.35 4.60 34.53
C GLY A 141 -14.51 3.84 33.50
N GLN A 142 -15.01 3.64 32.27
CA GLN A 142 -14.25 3.10 31.16
C GLN A 142 -13.98 4.17 30.10
N GLN A 143 -12.72 4.34 29.72
CA GLN A 143 -12.41 5.12 28.50
C GLN A 143 -12.84 4.29 27.29
N THR A 144 -13.79 4.84 26.54
CA THR A 144 -14.30 4.23 25.33
C THR A 144 -13.80 5.04 24.14
N ASP A 145 -13.08 4.39 23.24
CA ASP A 145 -12.52 5.08 22.06
C ASP A 145 -13.49 5.12 20.88
N ALA A 146 -14.53 4.29 20.89
CA ALA A 146 -15.53 4.20 19.82
C ALA A 146 -16.86 3.65 20.33
N ILE A 147 -17.97 4.08 19.75
CA ILE A 147 -19.33 3.57 20.06
C ILE A 147 -19.77 2.41 19.14
N GLY A 148 -18.95 2.00 18.19
CA GLY A 148 -19.24 0.90 17.26
C GLY A 148 -20.04 1.32 16.03
N VAL A 149 -19.86 2.55 15.52
CA VAL A 149 -20.43 3.02 14.25
C VAL A 149 -19.38 3.11 13.17
N HIS A 150 -19.75 2.74 11.95
CA HIS A 150 -18.88 2.78 10.78
C HIS A 150 -19.49 3.66 9.67
N ALA A 151 -18.63 4.36 8.96
CA ALA A 151 -19.01 5.13 7.78
C ALA A 151 -19.55 4.25 6.66
N THR A 152 -20.36 4.82 5.81
CA THR A 152 -20.67 4.21 4.52
C THR A 152 -19.43 4.23 3.63
N VAL A 153 -19.13 3.10 3.02
CA VAL A 153 -18.03 2.96 2.05
C VAL A 153 -18.62 2.90 0.66
N VAL A 154 -18.13 3.77 -0.21
CA VAL A 154 -18.49 3.80 -1.64
C VAL A 154 -17.31 3.42 -2.49
N THR A 155 -17.54 2.64 -3.54
CA THR A 155 -16.52 2.33 -4.53
C THR A 155 -16.69 3.24 -5.74
N TYR A 156 -15.64 3.96 -6.11
CA TYR A 156 -15.61 4.76 -7.32
C TYR A 156 -14.46 4.32 -8.23
N HIS A 157 -14.63 4.50 -9.53
CA HIS A 157 -13.58 4.23 -10.51
C HIS A 157 -12.82 5.52 -10.81
N PRO A 158 -11.54 5.60 -10.43
CA PRO A 158 -10.75 6.79 -10.66
C PRO A 158 -10.51 7.01 -12.17
N THR A 159 -10.36 8.25 -12.57
CA THR A 159 -9.87 8.59 -13.89
C THR A 159 -8.41 8.14 -14.07
N LEU A 160 -7.93 8.05 -15.30
CA LEU A 160 -6.53 7.72 -15.59
C LEU A 160 -5.55 8.69 -14.89
N ALA A 161 -5.90 9.96 -14.81
CA ALA A 161 -5.07 10.97 -14.14
C ALA A 161 -4.98 10.71 -12.62
N GLU A 162 -6.12 10.45 -11.97
CA GLU A 162 -6.17 10.13 -10.53
C GLU A 162 -5.46 8.81 -10.22
N ALA A 163 -5.70 7.77 -11.03
CA ALA A 163 -5.01 6.48 -10.87
C ALA A 163 -3.49 6.61 -11.04
N SER A 164 -3.05 7.42 -12.01
CA SER A 164 -1.63 7.70 -12.23
C SER A 164 -1.02 8.49 -11.07
N ALA A 165 -1.73 9.48 -10.55
CA ALA A 165 -1.28 10.25 -9.38
C ALA A 165 -1.18 9.36 -8.13
N ALA A 166 -2.15 8.47 -7.91
CA ALA A 166 -2.12 7.50 -6.82
C ALA A 166 -0.93 6.53 -6.95
N ALA A 167 -0.66 6.02 -8.16
CA ALA A 167 0.47 5.14 -8.42
C ALA A 167 1.83 5.83 -8.17
N VAL A 168 1.97 7.11 -8.55
CA VAL A 168 3.16 7.92 -8.25
C VAL A 168 3.28 8.15 -6.74
N GLY A 169 2.18 8.46 -6.05
CA GLY A 169 2.15 8.58 -4.60
C GLY A 169 2.60 7.30 -3.89
N TYR A 170 2.09 6.15 -4.35
CA TYR A 170 2.51 4.84 -3.85
C TYR A 170 4.01 4.59 -4.07
N ALA A 171 4.53 4.87 -5.26
CA ALA A 171 5.97 4.77 -5.54
C ALA A 171 6.79 5.66 -4.60
N GLY A 172 6.33 6.89 -4.32
CA GLY A 172 6.96 7.80 -3.37
C GLY A 172 6.97 7.26 -1.93
N GLN A 173 5.90 6.62 -1.49
CA GLN A 173 5.83 5.97 -0.17
C GLN A 173 6.84 4.82 -0.07
N VAL A 174 6.88 3.93 -1.06
CA VAL A 174 7.84 2.81 -1.10
C VAL A 174 9.27 3.32 -1.14
N ALA A 175 9.56 4.35 -1.94
CA ALA A 175 10.88 4.98 -2.00
C ALA A 175 11.29 5.60 -0.66
N SER A 176 10.37 6.30 0.00
CA SER A 176 10.63 6.91 1.32
C SER A 176 10.85 5.87 2.41
N PHE A 177 10.09 4.77 2.38
CA PHE A 177 10.28 3.64 3.28
C PHE A 177 11.65 2.98 3.07
N ALA A 178 12.01 2.71 1.81
CA ALA A 178 13.32 2.15 1.46
C ALA A 178 14.47 3.08 1.91
N ALA A 179 14.32 4.40 1.74
CA ALA A 179 15.31 5.38 2.20
C ALA A 179 15.46 5.39 3.73
N ARG A 180 14.36 5.23 4.49
CA ARG A 180 14.39 5.14 5.95
C ARG A 180 15.11 3.89 6.45
N LEU A 181 15.00 2.77 5.75
CA LEU A 181 15.71 1.53 6.09
C LEU A 181 17.23 1.66 6.01
N ILE A 182 17.74 2.59 5.18
CA ILE A 182 19.19 2.83 5.03
C ILE A 182 19.74 3.76 6.12
N MET A 183 18.88 4.57 6.74
CA MET A 183 19.30 5.52 7.79
C MET A 183 19.33 4.81 9.15
N PRO A 184 20.52 4.59 9.77
CA PRO A 184 20.66 3.82 11.02
C PRO A 184 19.84 4.37 12.18
N GLN A 185 19.48 5.66 12.11
CA GLN A 185 18.75 6.38 13.16
C GLN A 185 17.26 5.99 13.23
N HIS A 186 16.68 5.46 12.16
CA HIS A 186 15.27 5.10 12.08
C HIS A 186 15.00 3.59 11.99
N THR A 187 16.05 2.79 11.80
CA THR A 187 15.91 1.33 11.61
C THR A 187 15.29 0.65 12.85
N MET A 188 15.64 1.11 14.05
CA MET A 188 15.07 0.58 15.31
C MET A 188 13.61 0.99 15.49
N GLU A 189 13.25 2.21 15.14
CA GLU A 189 11.87 2.72 15.23
C GLU A 189 10.93 2.05 14.25
N VAL A 190 11.40 1.78 13.02
CA VAL A 190 10.64 1.03 11.99
C VAL A 190 10.46 -0.43 12.40
N LEU A 191 11.45 -1.05 13.01
CA LEU A 191 11.37 -2.41 13.54
C LEU A 191 10.40 -2.49 14.73
N ASP A 192 10.36 -1.49 15.59
CA ASP A 192 9.48 -1.45 16.76
C ASP A 192 8.01 -1.22 16.37
N GLN A 193 7.74 -0.39 15.35
CA GLN A 193 6.40 -0.18 14.79
C GLN A 193 5.88 -1.35 13.94
N SER A 194 6.78 -2.11 13.29
CA SER A 194 6.42 -3.30 12.50
C SER A 194 6.42 -4.60 13.31
N SER A 195 6.79 -4.54 14.58
CA SER A 195 7.12 -5.71 15.42
C SER A 195 5.92 -6.42 16.05
N SER A 196 4.71 -6.21 15.60
CA SER A 196 3.69 -7.20 15.90
C SER A 196 3.74 -8.31 14.84
N VAL A 197 4.36 -9.44 15.17
CA VAL A 197 4.26 -10.70 14.40
C VAL A 197 2.78 -11.01 14.11
N VAL A 198 1.88 -10.59 14.99
CA VAL A 198 0.43 -10.68 14.83
C VAL A 198 -0.06 -9.73 13.73
N GLY A 199 0.49 -8.51 13.62
CA GLY A 199 0.16 -7.56 12.54
C GLY A 199 0.62 -8.06 11.17
N LEU A 200 1.83 -8.61 11.09
CA LEU A 200 2.32 -9.26 9.85
C LEU A 200 1.50 -10.50 9.47
N ALA A 201 1.11 -11.32 10.45
CA ALA A 201 0.26 -12.48 10.23
C ALA A 201 -1.16 -12.06 9.80
N ALA A 202 -1.72 -10.99 10.36
CA ALA A 202 -3.00 -10.43 9.96
C ALA A 202 -2.94 -9.88 8.53
N MET A 203 -1.92 -9.11 8.17
CA MET A 203 -1.69 -8.64 6.79
C MET A 203 -1.49 -9.81 5.82
N ALA A 204 -0.75 -10.85 6.21
CA ALA A 204 -0.56 -12.04 5.40
C ALA A 204 -1.87 -12.84 5.24
N SER A 205 -2.72 -12.89 6.27
CA SER A 205 -4.02 -13.57 6.20
C SER A 205 -5.03 -12.81 5.33
N GLU A 206 -4.95 -11.49 5.32
CA GLU A 206 -5.77 -10.64 4.46
C GLU A 206 -5.29 -10.71 2.99
N ALA A 207 -3.98 -10.79 2.77
CA ALA A 207 -3.38 -11.07 1.47
C ALA A 207 -3.66 -12.50 0.96
N ALA A 208 -4.05 -13.43 1.83
CA ALA A 208 -4.40 -14.80 1.47
C ALA A 208 -5.83 -14.95 0.94
N ARG A 209 -6.59 -13.87 0.75
CA ARG A 209 -7.88 -13.94 0.06
C ARG A 209 -7.64 -14.35 -1.39
N PRO A 210 -8.26 -15.44 -1.87
CA PRO A 210 -8.01 -15.93 -3.23
C PRO A 210 -8.71 -15.04 -4.25
N GLY A 211 -7.99 -14.05 -4.76
CA GLY A 211 -8.49 -13.15 -5.79
C GLY A 211 -7.38 -12.76 -6.78
N VAL A 212 -7.72 -12.68 -8.06
CA VAL A 212 -6.77 -12.21 -9.08
C VAL A 212 -6.27 -10.80 -8.75
N TRP A 213 -7.12 -9.98 -8.17
CA TRP A 213 -6.81 -8.59 -7.82
C TRP A 213 -5.82 -8.50 -6.66
N ASP A 214 -5.98 -9.34 -5.64
CA ASP A 214 -5.05 -9.40 -4.50
C ASP A 214 -3.68 -9.87 -4.96
N PHE A 215 -3.63 -10.88 -5.84
CA PHE A 215 -2.39 -11.32 -6.48
C PHE A 215 -1.71 -10.19 -7.27
N LEU A 216 -2.46 -9.42 -8.08
CA LEU A 216 -1.91 -8.31 -8.84
C LEU A 216 -1.41 -7.18 -7.95
N ASN A 217 -2.09 -6.88 -6.85
CA ASN A 217 -1.64 -5.90 -5.85
C ASN A 217 -0.32 -6.33 -5.19
N ILE A 218 -0.23 -7.60 -4.77
CA ILE A 218 1.01 -8.15 -4.20
C ILE A 218 2.13 -8.13 -5.24
N ALA A 219 1.87 -8.52 -6.48
CA ALA A 219 2.84 -8.49 -7.57
C ALA A 219 3.35 -7.07 -7.84
N ALA A 220 2.45 -6.07 -7.82
CA ALA A 220 2.82 -4.66 -7.96
C ALA A 220 3.69 -4.18 -6.79
N ALA A 221 3.33 -4.53 -5.55
CA ALA A 221 4.09 -4.17 -4.35
C ALA A 221 5.49 -4.78 -4.37
N LEU A 222 5.61 -6.06 -4.70
CA LEU A 222 6.90 -6.75 -4.81
C LEU A 222 7.76 -6.17 -5.93
N SER A 223 7.16 -5.91 -7.11
CA SER A 223 7.89 -5.34 -8.25
C SER A 223 8.39 -3.93 -7.93
N MET A 224 7.58 -3.10 -7.27
CA MET A 224 7.97 -1.77 -6.81
C MET A 224 9.12 -1.84 -5.81
N SER A 225 8.99 -2.70 -4.80
CA SER A 225 10.01 -2.89 -3.75
C SER A 225 11.33 -3.38 -4.33
N LEU A 226 11.30 -4.37 -5.22
CA LEU A 226 12.50 -4.87 -5.92
C LEU A 226 13.13 -3.79 -6.78
N GLY A 227 12.32 -2.98 -7.48
CA GLY A 227 12.82 -1.85 -8.27
C GLY A 227 13.62 -0.87 -7.41
N PHE A 228 13.06 -0.45 -6.28
CA PHE A 228 13.74 0.49 -5.38
C PHE A 228 14.92 -0.14 -4.64
N MET A 229 14.81 -1.37 -4.16
CA MET A 229 15.92 -2.05 -3.47
C MET A 229 17.12 -2.25 -4.39
N ASN A 230 16.90 -2.53 -5.68
CA ASN A 230 17.96 -2.65 -6.65
C ASN A 230 18.59 -1.30 -7.08
N LEU A 231 17.89 -0.18 -6.85
CA LEU A 231 18.45 1.16 -7.07
C LEU A 231 19.33 1.63 -5.91
N LEU A 232 19.18 1.01 -4.72
CA LEU A 232 19.98 1.37 -3.57
C LEU A 232 21.38 0.77 -3.71
N PRO A 233 22.45 1.55 -3.45
CA PRO A 233 23.82 1.06 -3.47
C PRO A 233 24.13 0.23 -2.22
N ILE A 234 23.33 -0.81 -1.98
CA ILE A 234 23.62 -1.80 -0.94
C ILE A 234 24.58 -2.79 -1.56
N PRO A 235 25.81 -2.97 -1.01
CA PRO A 235 26.68 -4.01 -1.49
C PRO A 235 25.92 -5.34 -1.37
N PRO A 236 26.02 -6.20 -2.41
CA PRO A 236 25.32 -7.48 -2.39
C PRO A 236 25.68 -8.21 -1.11
N LEU A 237 24.68 -8.69 -0.39
CA LEU A 237 24.82 -9.55 0.78
C LEU A 237 25.25 -10.97 0.34
N ASP A 238 26.12 -11.04 -0.64
CA ASP A 238 26.81 -12.28 -0.96
C ASP A 238 27.90 -12.44 0.08
N GLY A 239 27.60 -13.28 1.08
CA GLY A 239 28.59 -13.90 1.91
C GLY A 239 29.52 -14.71 1.02
N GLY A 240 30.41 -14.02 0.33
CA GLY A 240 31.50 -14.58 -0.44
C GLY A 240 32.77 -14.41 0.35
N ASP A 241 33.41 -15.52 0.60
CA ASP A 241 34.74 -15.78 1.17
C ASP A 241 35.79 -14.73 0.83
#